data_8133a63341c9f20239d0909c6124d596
#
_entry.id   8133a63341c9f20239d0909c6124d596
#
_cell.length_a   1.000
_cell.length_b   1.000
_cell.length_c   1.000
_cell.angle_alpha   90.00
_cell.angle_beta   90.00
_cell.angle_gamma   90.00
#
_symmetry.space_group_name_H-M   'P 1'
#
loop_
_entity.id
_entity.type
_entity.pdbx_description
1 polymer ?
#
loop_
_entity_poly.entity_id
_entity_poly.type
_entity_poly.pdbx_seq_one_letter_code
_entity_poly.pdbx_strand_id
1 'polypeptide(L)'
;MILDKTINYIERNLFDNIDYNELARQIYTNKYNVMRIFSASTDYTIAEYVRLRRLSEAGNIISDSNTPIISIAFDCGYSTAESFSKAYKKFHGLSPTSTRKTKRFKYVPAWNAAIKYNKGEQPMQFEIINFTSENFVGYGKRFTGKAENRCEQDEKFFLSTRRRQDALRSLRSDGDFDWWEILGDFDDDGFTLFCSAKPNFADLSNLSDDDYKVLARKTVEEKYDNVFTADELKTEIRSFDTITINGKYAKFVSKYKEFPMDLLDDFTKSVYAGIDDYGFTRDETRPELLRVHWCKRERIKERHLELYLPIK
;
A
#
# COMPACT_ATOMS: atom_id res chain seq x y z
N MET A 1 -9.63 -1.54 -29.79
CA MET A 1 -10.44 -2.79 -29.74
C MET A 1 -11.82 -2.51 -29.19
N ILE A 2 -12.79 -3.45 -29.30
CA ILE A 2 -14.16 -3.28 -28.75
C ILE A 2 -14.10 -3.07 -27.22
N LEU A 3 -13.28 -3.83 -26.52
CA LEU A 3 -13.12 -3.74 -25.07
C LEU A 3 -12.71 -2.33 -24.63
N ASP A 4 -11.67 -1.74 -25.23
CA ASP A 4 -11.18 -0.39 -24.86
C ASP A 4 -12.25 0.68 -25.02
N LYS A 5 -12.99 0.61 -26.14
CA LYS A 5 -14.09 1.54 -26.37
C LYS A 5 -15.21 1.36 -25.34
N THR A 6 -15.50 0.12 -24.96
CA THR A 6 -16.49 -0.19 -23.94
C THR A 6 -16.06 0.38 -22.57
N ILE A 7 -14.82 0.15 -22.18
CA ILE A 7 -14.28 0.67 -20.92
C ILE A 7 -14.28 2.19 -20.91
N ASN A 8 -13.76 2.82 -21.96
CA ASN A 8 -13.73 4.28 -22.07
C ASN A 8 -15.13 4.89 -22.02
N TYR A 9 -16.14 4.25 -22.62
CA TYR A 9 -17.53 4.70 -22.52
C TYR A 9 -18.04 4.59 -21.08
N ILE A 10 -17.81 3.46 -20.40
CA ILE A 10 -18.23 3.24 -19.02
C ILE A 10 -17.57 4.24 -18.08
N GLU A 11 -16.26 4.45 -18.16
CA GLU A 11 -15.55 5.36 -17.28
C GLU A 11 -15.98 6.83 -17.46
N ARG A 12 -16.26 7.26 -18.70
CA ARG A 12 -16.77 8.61 -18.97
C ARG A 12 -18.18 8.84 -18.43
N ASN A 13 -18.99 7.79 -18.31
CA ASN A 13 -20.37 7.84 -17.84
C ASN A 13 -20.55 7.10 -16.51
N LEU A 14 -19.48 7.00 -15.69
CA LEU A 14 -19.43 6.11 -14.54
C LEU A 14 -20.56 6.36 -13.54
N PHE A 15 -20.89 7.61 -13.28
CA PHE A 15 -21.95 8.01 -12.34
C PHE A 15 -23.30 8.25 -13.01
N ASP A 16 -23.37 8.17 -14.33
CA ASP A 16 -24.60 8.29 -15.10
C ASP A 16 -25.25 6.93 -15.37
N ASN A 17 -26.40 6.95 -16.01
CA ASN A 17 -27.04 5.72 -16.48
C ASN A 17 -26.29 5.18 -17.71
N ILE A 18 -25.78 3.96 -17.62
CA ILE A 18 -25.08 3.30 -18.74
C ILE A 18 -26.11 2.81 -19.76
N ASP A 19 -26.19 3.50 -20.92
CA ASP A 19 -27.04 3.08 -22.03
C ASP A 19 -26.31 2.05 -22.92
N TYR A 20 -26.65 0.78 -22.74
CA TYR A 20 -26.08 -0.33 -23.50
C TYR A 20 -26.37 -0.27 -25.01
N ASN A 21 -27.49 0.34 -25.41
CA ASN A 21 -27.83 0.46 -26.83
C ASN A 21 -26.99 1.56 -27.51
N GLU A 22 -26.79 2.68 -26.80
CA GLU A 22 -25.91 3.74 -27.24
C GLU A 22 -24.46 3.25 -27.34
N LEU A 23 -23.96 2.58 -26.31
CA LEU A 23 -22.65 1.95 -26.32
C LEU A 23 -22.47 1.01 -27.51
N ALA A 24 -23.44 0.11 -27.74
CA ALA A 24 -23.41 -0.82 -28.88
C ALA A 24 -23.38 -0.13 -30.23
N ARG A 25 -24.12 0.99 -30.40
CA ARG A 25 -24.09 1.82 -31.62
C ARG A 25 -22.72 2.45 -31.86
N GLN A 26 -22.10 3.03 -30.84
CA GLN A 26 -20.80 3.68 -30.94
C GLN A 26 -19.67 2.74 -31.36
N ILE A 27 -19.79 1.45 -31.03
CA ILE A 27 -18.77 0.44 -31.36
C ILE A 27 -19.18 -0.50 -32.49
N TYR A 28 -20.28 -0.15 -33.22
CA TYR A 28 -20.78 -0.86 -34.41
C TYR A 28 -21.10 -2.35 -34.15
N THR A 29 -21.79 -2.66 -33.04
CA THR A 29 -22.20 -4.01 -32.67
C THR A 29 -23.57 -4.01 -31.96
N ASN A 30 -23.97 -5.13 -31.38
CA ASN A 30 -25.18 -5.21 -30.56
C ASN A 30 -24.84 -5.36 -29.08
N LYS A 31 -25.77 -5.00 -28.20
CA LYS A 31 -25.58 -5.02 -26.75
C LYS A 31 -25.17 -6.37 -26.19
N TYR A 32 -25.69 -7.47 -26.73
CA TYR A 32 -25.37 -8.82 -26.26
C TYR A 32 -23.92 -9.19 -26.55
N ASN A 33 -23.43 -8.79 -27.71
CA ASN A 33 -22.04 -9.00 -28.10
C ASN A 33 -21.08 -8.19 -27.24
N VAL A 34 -21.43 -6.92 -26.94
CA VAL A 34 -20.68 -6.08 -25.99
C VAL A 34 -20.55 -6.78 -24.64
N MET A 35 -21.69 -7.17 -24.06
CA MET A 35 -21.73 -7.83 -22.73
C MET A 35 -20.90 -9.11 -22.72
N ARG A 36 -21.00 -9.94 -23.77
CA ARG A 36 -20.26 -11.19 -23.89
C ARG A 36 -18.76 -10.96 -24.02
N ILE A 37 -18.33 -10.05 -24.89
CA ILE A 37 -16.90 -9.73 -25.07
C ILE A 37 -16.35 -9.17 -23.75
N PHE A 38 -17.07 -8.24 -23.13
CA PHE A 38 -16.65 -7.65 -21.87
C PHE A 38 -16.45 -8.71 -20.79
N SER A 39 -17.47 -9.56 -20.54
CA SER A 39 -17.38 -10.61 -19.51
C SER A 39 -16.29 -11.65 -19.82
N ALA A 40 -16.12 -12.04 -21.08
CA ALA A 40 -15.07 -12.98 -21.49
C ALA A 40 -13.66 -12.42 -21.33
N SER A 41 -13.50 -11.08 -21.36
CA SER A 41 -12.18 -10.43 -21.27
C SER A 41 -11.83 -9.98 -19.86
N THR A 42 -12.85 -9.71 -19.02
CA THR A 42 -12.65 -9.08 -17.69
C THR A 42 -13.06 -9.97 -16.53
N ASP A 43 -13.72 -11.10 -16.78
CA ASP A 43 -14.37 -11.96 -15.78
C ASP A 43 -15.47 -11.26 -14.94
N TYR A 44 -15.86 -10.02 -15.34
CA TYR A 44 -16.96 -9.26 -14.74
C TYR A 44 -18.09 -9.05 -15.75
N THR A 45 -19.31 -8.98 -15.26
CA THR A 45 -20.38 -8.32 -16.03
C THR A 45 -20.15 -6.80 -16.00
N ILE A 46 -20.66 -6.07 -17.01
CA ILE A 46 -20.57 -4.61 -17.03
C ILE A 46 -21.20 -4.00 -15.76
N ALA A 47 -22.32 -4.54 -15.28
CA ALA A 47 -22.98 -4.03 -14.08
C ALA A 47 -22.12 -4.24 -12.80
N GLU A 48 -21.45 -5.38 -12.68
CA GLU A 48 -20.50 -5.63 -11.58
C GLU A 48 -19.31 -4.70 -11.63
N TYR A 49 -18.74 -4.51 -12.83
CA TYR A 49 -17.63 -3.58 -13.05
C TYR A 49 -18.01 -2.15 -12.69
N VAL A 50 -19.14 -1.63 -13.19
CA VAL A 50 -19.64 -0.28 -12.89
C VAL A 50 -19.84 -0.12 -11.36
N ARG A 51 -20.45 -1.10 -10.71
CA ARG A 51 -20.61 -1.07 -9.25
C ARG A 51 -19.29 -1.04 -8.51
N LEU A 52 -18.32 -1.85 -8.92
CA LEU A 52 -16.98 -1.91 -8.36
C LEU A 52 -16.27 -0.57 -8.49
N ARG A 53 -16.29 0.02 -9.68
CA ARG A 53 -15.66 1.30 -9.98
C ARG A 53 -16.33 2.46 -9.22
N ARG A 54 -17.67 2.50 -9.17
CA ARG A 54 -18.41 3.51 -8.40
C ARG A 54 -18.05 3.47 -6.92
N LEU A 55 -17.98 2.28 -6.31
CA LEU A 55 -17.57 2.15 -4.92
C LEU A 55 -16.12 2.59 -4.72
N SER A 56 -15.24 2.24 -5.65
CA SER A 56 -13.83 2.66 -5.62
C SER A 56 -13.70 4.19 -5.66
N GLU A 57 -14.35 4.85 -6.63
CA GLU A 57 -14.33 6.32 -6.75
C GLU A 57 -15.07 7.02 -5.59
N ALA A 58 -16.10 6.40 -5.04
CA ALA A 58 -16.74 6.91 -3.82
C ALA A 58 -15.75 7.01 -2.65
N GLY A 59 -14.76 6.10 -2.58
CA GLY A 59 -13.67 6.20 -1.60
C GLY A 59 -12.86 7.48 -1.74
N ASN A 60 -12.47 7.85 -2.96
CA ASN A 60 -11.80 9.13 -3.26
C ASN A 60 -12.66 10.32 -2.83
N ILE A 61 -13.92 10.37 -3.28
CA ILE A 61 -14.83 11.48 -2.98
C ILE A 61 -15.02 11.65 -1.47
N ILE A 62 -15.23 10.53 -0.74
CA ILE A 62 -15.42 10.54 0.72
C ILE A 62 -14.14 10.97 1.44
N SER A 63 -12.98 10.56 0.95
CA SER A 63 -11.68 10.91 1.51
C SER A 63 -11.39 12.40 1.36
N ASP A 64 -11.68 12.96 0.20
CA ASP A 64 -11.21 14.28 -0.21
C ASP A 64 -12.23 15.39 -0.03
N SER A 65 -13.50 15.07 0.26
CA SER A 65 -14.56 16.03 0.40
C SER A 65 -15.43 15.84 1.65
N ASN A 66 -16.21 16.89 1.98
CA ASN A 66 -17.27 16.84 2.99
C ASN A 66 -18.65 16.57 2.37
N THR A 67 -18.71 16.13 1.12
CA THR A 67 -19.98 15.81 0.45
C THR A 67 -20.82 14.85 1.30
N PRO A 68 -22.12 15.11 1.48
CA PRO A 68 -23.01 14.25 2.27
C PRO A 68 -23.00 12.81 1.72
N ILE A 69 -22.92 11.82 2.61
CA ILE A 69 -22.89 10.39 2.21
C ILE A 69 -24.12 10.01 1.40
N ILE A 70 -25.27 10.62 1.67
CA ILE A 70 -26.51 10.36 0.92
C ILE A 70 -26.39 10.80 -0.55
N SER A 71 -25.75 11.95 -0.84
CA SER A 71 -25.53 12.41 -2.20
C SER A 71 -24.62 11.46 -2.96
N ILE A 72 -23.50 11.04 -2.34
CA ILE A 72 -22.57 10.06 -2.92
C ILE A 72 -23.29 8.71 -3.17
N ALA A 73 -24.18 8.31 -2.27
CA ALA A 73 -24.96 7.08 -2.43
C ALA A 73 -25.86 7.15 -3.68
N PHE A 74 -26.54 8.28 -3.91
CA PHE A 74 -27.36 8.48 -5.10
C PHE A 74 -26.53 8.47 -6.37
N ASP A 75 -25.39 9.18 -6.40
CA ASP A 75 -24.46 9.20 -7.54
C ASP A 75 -23.96 7.78 -7.86
N CYS A 76 -23.73 6.96 -6.84
CA CYS A 76 -23.35 5.55 -7.00
C CYS A 76 -24.51 4.63 -7.45
N GLY A 77 -25.74 5.16 -7.56
CA GLY A 77 -26.93 4.42 -7.99
C GLY A 77 -27.65 3.67 -6.85
N TYR A 78 -27.44 4.06 -5.59
CA TYR A 78 -28.15 3.50 -4.44
C TYR A 78 -29.33 4.38 -4.05
N SER A 79 -30.46 3.77 -3.72
CA SER A 79 -31.68 4.49 -3.31
C SER A 79 -31.64 5.00 -1.87
N THR A 80 -30.71 4.49 -1.03
CA THR A 80 -30.58 4.90 0.37
C THR A 80 -29.11 4.93 0.81
N ALA A 81 -28.77 5.82 1.74
CA ALA A 81 -27.45 5.87 2.36
C ALA A 81 -27.10 4.57 3.12
N GLU A 82 -28.11 3.86 3.63
CA GLU A 82 -27.93 2.60 4.34
C GLU A 82 -27.48 1.47 3.42
N SER A 83 -28.18 1.28 2.29
CA SER A 83 -27.82 0.25 1.29
C SER A 83 -26.42 0.51 0.71
N PHE A 84 -26.10 1.78 0.42
CA PHE A 84 -24.76 2.20 0.02
C PHE A 84 -23.73 1.86 1.10
N SER A 85 -23.98 2.25 2.36
CA SER A 85 -23.01 2.04 3.44
C SER A 85 -22.71 0.56 3.69
N LYS A 86 -23.71 -0.34 3.54
CA LYS A 86 -23.51 -1.79 3.59
C LYS A 86 -22.63 -2.29 2.45
N ALA A 87 -22.90 -1.86 1.22
CA ALA A 87 -22.10 -2.22 0.04
C ALA A 87 -20.68 -1.66 0.14
N TYR A 88 -20.56 -0.41 0.54
CA TYR A 88 -19.28 0.29 0.76
C TYR A 88 -18.42 -0.44 1.81
N LYS A 89 -18.99 -0.75 2.99
CA LYS A 89 -18.28 -1.49 4.04
C LYS A 89 -17.86 -2.89 3.59
N LYS A 90 -18.72 -3.58 2.82
CA LYS A 90 -18.38 -4.90 2.25
C LYS A 90 -17.19 -4.81 1.30
N PHE A 91 -17.10 -3.76 0.51
CA PHE A 91 -16.03 -3.55 -0.46
C PHE A 91 -14.74 -3.04 0.19
N HIS A 92 -14.80 -1.95 0.96
CA HIS A 92 -13.63 -1.30 1.53
C HIS A 92 -13.15 -1.90 2.86
N GLY A 93 -13.99 -2.70 3.55
CA GLY A 93 -13.74 -3.14 4.93
C GLY A 93 -14.02 -2.08 6.00
N LEU A 94 -14.25 -0.82 5.60
CA LEU A 94 -14.49 0.35 6.46
C LEU A 94 -15.83 1.00 6.12
N SER A 95 -16.45 1.67 7.10
CA SER A 95 -17.64 2.49 6.81
C SER A 95 -17.24 3.79 6.09
N PRO A 96 -18.19 4.44 5.34
CA PRO A 96 -17.94 5.75 4.74
C PRO A 96 -17.45 6.80 5.74
N THR A 97 -18.02 6.83 6.93
CA THR A 97 -17.61 7.74 8.01
C THR A 97 -16.19 7.44 8.51
N SER A 98 -15.83 6.15 8.62
CA SER A 98 -14.47 5.76 8.99
C SER A 98 -13.47 6.17 7.91
N THR A 99 -13.78 5.96 6.63
CA THR A 99 -12.95 6.41 5.51
C THR A 99 -12.73 7.93 5.56
N ARG A 100 -13.79 8.72 5.80
CA ARG A 100 -13.67 10.18 5.90
C ARG A 100 -12.69 10.61 7.00
N LYS A 101 -12.71 9.91 8.13
CA LYS A 101 -11.81 10.17 9.25
C LYS A 101 -10.37 9.70 9.01
N THR A 102 -10.22 8.49 8.53
CA THR A 102 -8.91 7.82 8.41
C THR A 102 -8.23 8.04 7.06
N LYS A 103 -8.98 8.54 6.07
CA LYS A 103 -8.51 8.71 4.67
C LYS A 103 -8.03 7.41 4.02
N ARG A 104 -8.54 6.26 4.50
CA ARG A 104 -8.17 4.91 4.03
C ARG A 104 -9.33 4.28 3.30
N PHE A 105 -9.06 3.69 2.13
CA PHE A 105 -10.04 2.95 1.33
C PHE A 105 -9.34 2.07 0.30
N LYS A 106 -10.02 1.02 -0.18
CA LYS A 106 -9.53 0.21 -1.30
C LYS A 106 -9.76 0.94 -2.61
N TYR A 107 -8.79 0.88 -3.51
CA TYR A 107 -8.93 1.41 -4.85
C TYR A 107 -8.77 0.31 -5.89
N VAL A 108 -9.66 0.30 -6.86
CA VAL A 108 -9.60 -0.56 -8.04
C VAL A 108 -9.51 0.37 -9.25
N PRO A 109 -8.39 0.41 -9.97
CA PRO A 109 -8.22 1.27 -11.11
C PRO A 109 -9.21 0.92 -12.23
N ALA A 110 -9.38 1.84 -13.19
CA ALA A 110 -10.08 1.54 -14.43
C ALA A 110 -9.35 0.41 -15.17
N TRP A 111 -10.12 -0.49 -15.76
CA TRP A 111 -9.53 -1.57 -16.57
C TRP A 111 -8.75 -0.99 -17.74
N ASN A 112 -7.51 -1.44 -17.94
CA ASN A 112 -6.71 -1.13 -19.10
C ASN A 112 -6.41 -2.40 -19.90
N ALA A 113 -6.81 -2.41 -21.18
CA ALA A 113 -6.60 -3.57 -22.05
C ALA A 113 -5.13 -3.76 -22.49
N ALA A 114 -4.26 -2.76 -22.27
CA ALA A 114 -2.82 -2.89 -22.49
C ALA A 114 -2.16 -3.81 -21.44
N ILE A 115 -2.73 -3.92 -20.24
CA ILE A 115 -2.34 -4.93 -19.27
C ILE A 115 -2.82 -6.26 -19.81
N LYS A 116 -1.92 -7.10 -20.31
CA LYS A 116 -2.20 -8.51 -20.61
C LYS A 116 -2.48 -9.20 -19.27
N TYR A 117 -3.74 -9.20 -18.87
CA TYR A 117 -4.16 -10.05 -17.76
C TYR A 117 -3.98 -11.50 -18.21
N ASN A 118 -3.05 -12.18 -17.59
CA ASN A 118 -3.06 -13.65 -17.63
C ASN A 118 -4.42 -14.07 -17.05
N LYS A 119 -5.12 -14.98 -17.75
CA LYS A 119 -6.43 -15.49 -17.30
C LYS A 119 -6.37 -15.83 -15.82
N GLY A 120 -7.16 -15.16 -15.00
CA GLY A 120 -7.26 -15.39 -13.56
C GLY A 120 -6.55 -14.36 -12.65
N GLU A 121 -5.84 -13.38 -13.19
CA GLU A 121 -5.28 -12.29 -12.38
C GLU A 121 -6.23 -11.09 -12.38
N GLN A 122 -6.80 -10.83 -11.20
CA GLN A 122 -7.54 -9.59 -10.93
C GLN A 122 -6.59 -8.39 -11.03
N PRO A 123 -7.06 -7.20 -11.48
CA PRO A 123 -6.24 -6.00 -11.37
C PRO A 123 -5.74 -5.86 -9.94
N MET A 124 -4.45 -5.57 -9.78
CA MET A 124 -3.85 -5.46 -8.45
C MET A 124 -4.62 -4.39 -7.66
N GLN A 125 -5.36 -4.84 -6.66
CA GLN A 125 -6.09 -3.95 -5.77
C GLN A 125 -5.09 -3.32 -4.81
N PHE A 126 -5.24 -2.03 -4.55
CA PHE A 126 -4.43 -1.33 -3.57
C PHE A 126 -5.31 -0.51 -2.62
N GLU A 127 -4.76 -0.17 -1.49
CA GLU A 127 -5.41 0.67 -0.49
C GLU A 127 -4.81 2.08 -0.56
N ILE A 128 -5.65 3.11 -0.62
CA ILE A 128 -5.18 4.47 -0.39
C ILE A 128 -5.14 4.72 1.11
N ILE A 129 -3.99 5.15 1.57
CA ILE A 129 -3.78 5.56 2.97
C ILE A 129 -3.18 6.96 3.02
N ASN A 130 -3.40 7.66 4.12
CA ASN A 130 -2.82 8.98 4.34
C ASN A 130 -2.02 8.96 5.65
N PHE A 131 -0.72 9.20 5.55
CA PHE A 131 0.13 9.43 6.72
C PHE A 131 0.01 10.89 7.16
N THR A 132 -0.25 11.09 8.44
CA THR A 132 -0.48 12.43 9.03
C THR A 132 0.66 12.85 9.97
N SER A 133 1.90 12.67 9.60
CA SER A 133 3.08 12.90 10.44
C SER A 133 3.51 11.65 11.22
N GLU A 134 3.84 10.59 10.50
CA GLU A 134 4.34 9.36 11.11
C GLU A 134 5.87 9.40 11.17
N ASN A 135 6.41 9.22 12.37
CA ASN A 135 7.86 9.20 12.59
C ASN A 135 8.40 7.77 12.49
N PHE A 136 9.46 7.65 11.71
CA PHE A 136 10.26 6.44 11.58
C PHE A 136 11.69 6.74 12.04
N VAL A 137 12.26 5.82 12.78
CA VAL A 137 13.62 5.95 13.33
C VAL A 137 14.49 4.84 12.78
N GLY A 138 15.72 5.16 12.44
CA GLY A 138 16.62 4.16 11.88
C GLY A 138 17.93 4.72 11.35
N TYR A 139 18.48 4.06 10.35
CA TYR A 139 19.75 4.41 9.74
C TYR A 139 19.74 4.11 8.25
N GLY A 140 20.43 4.91 7.47
CA GLY A 140 20.45 4.82 6.01
C GLY A 140 21.80 4.46 5.41
N LYS A 141 21.75 4.05 4.15
CA LYS A 141 22.89 3.83 3.29
C LYS A 141 22.53 4.13 1.85
N ARG A 142 23.46 4.67 1.08
CA ARG A 142 23.34 4.83 -0.37
C ARG A 142 23.52 3.49 -1.07
N PHE A 143 22.59 3.17 -1.94
CA PHE A 143 22.58 2.00 -2.83
C PHE A 143 22.78 2.46 -4.27
N THR A 144 23.39 1.61 -5.11
CA THR A 144 23.61 1.89 -6.52
C THR A 144 22.62 1.17 -7.42
N GLY A 145 22.28 1.78 -8.56
CA GLY A 145 21.36 1.22 -9.54
C GLY A 145 19.90 1.33 -9.14
N LYS A 146 19.04 0.53 -9.77
CA LYS A 146 17.59 0.61 -9.61
C LYS A 146 17.10 -0.11 -8.36
N ALA A 147 16.09 0.46 -7.71
CA ALA A 147 15.52 -0.07 -6.47
C ALA A 147 14.91 -1.47 -6.62
N GLU A 148 14.35 -1.80 -7.78
CA GLU A 148 13.78 -3.12 -8.08
C GLU A 148 14.81 -4.25 -8.26
N ASN A 149 16.11 -3.93 -8.28
CA ASN A 149 17.22 -4.88 -8.45
C ASN A 149 18.18 -4.91 -7.26
N ARG A 150 17.71 -4.54 -6.06
CA ARG A 150 18.57 -4.31 -4.89
C ARG A 150 18.86 -5.52 -4.02
N CYS A 151 18.25 -6.68 -4.24
CA CYS A 151 18.31 -7.84 -3.32
C CYS A 151 19.71 -8.20 -2.82
N GLU A 152 20.72 -8.21 -3.70
CA GLU A 152 22.08 -8.55 -3.31
C GLU A 152 22.71 -7.47 -2.40
N GLN A 153 22.40 -6.20 -2.64
CA GLN A 153 22.88 -5.08 -1.81
C GLN A 153 22.18 -5.10 -0.46
N ASP A 154 20.86 -5.40 -0.43
CA ASP A 154 20.06 -5.57 0.79
C ASP A 154 20.66 -6.66 1.68
N GLU A 155 20.93 -7.84 1.13
CA GLU A 155 21.51 -8.95 1.88
C GLU A 155 22.84 -8.54 2.55
N LYS A 156 23.76 -7.95 1.80
CA LYS A 156 25.04 -7.47 2.33
C LYS A 156 24.85 -6.40 3.40
N PHE A 157 23.93 -5.47 3.20
CA PHE A 157 23.65 -4.41 4.15
C PHE A 157 23.07 -4.99 5.45
N PHE A 158 22.07 -5.83 5.38
CA PHE A 158 21.45 -6.44 6.55
C PHE A 158 22.40 -7.36 7.32
N LEU A 159 23.26 -8.11 6.63
CA LEU A 159 24.28 -8.92 7.29
C LEU A 159 25.27 -8.05 8.05
N SER A 160 25.68 -6.91 7.52
CA SER A 160 26.68 -6.01 8.11
C SER A 160 26.13 -5.15 9.27
N THR A 161 24.81 -5.02 9.39
CA THR A 161 24.16 -4.11 10.35
C THR A 161 23.33 -4.82 11.42
N ARG A 162 23.48 -6.13 11.62
CA ARG A 162 22.67 -6.93 12.55
C ARG A 162 22.56 -6.34 13.96
N ARG A 163 23.67 -5.81 14.50
CA ARG A 163 23.66 -5.18 15.83
C ARG A 163 22.73 -3.94 15.85
N ARG A 164 22.78 -3.10 14.83
CA ARG A 164 21.88 -1.93 14.68
C ARG A 164 20.43 -2.36 14.53
N GLN A 165 20.17 -3.45 13.81
CA GLN A 165 18.81 -4.00 13.66
C GLN A 165 18.23 -4.44 15.00
N ASP A 166 19.01 -5.12 15.86
CA ASP A 166 18.53 -5.54 17.17
C ASP A 166 18.28 -4.34 18.09
N ALA A 167 19.12 -3.30 18.04
CA ALA A 167 18.87 -2.06 18.76
C ALA A 167 17.58 -1.37 18.28
N LEU A 168 17.36 -1.30 16.96
CA LEU A 168 16.15 -0.75 16.36
C LEU A 168 14.90 -1.56 16.73
N ARG A 169 15.03 -2.88 16.75
CA ARG A 169 13.97 -3.82 17.13
C ARG A 169 13.54 -3.66 18.59
N SER A 170 14.45 -3.28 19.48
CA SER A 170 14.14 -3.04 20.90
C SER A 170 13.14 -1.89 21.11
N LEU A 171 13.13 -0.91 20.21
CA LEU A 171 12.24 0.26 20.26
C LEU A 171 10.76 -0.05 19.99
N ARG A 172 10.41 -1.27 19.60
CA ARG A 172 9.05 -1.67 19.19
C ARG A 172 8.25 -2.26 20.36
N SER A 173 6.91 -2.11 20.31
CA SER A 173 6.02 -2.47 21.43
C SER A 173 5.61 -3.91 21.50
N ASP A 174 5.55 -4.54 20.37
CA ASP A 174 4.88 -5.82 20.19
C ASP A 174 5.90 -6.85 19.72
N GLY A 175 5.77 -8.05 20.10
CA GLY A 175 6.64 -9.12 19.63
C GLY A 175 6.51 -9.44 18.14
N ASP A 176 5.95 -8.55 17.32
CA ASP A 176 5.94 -8.63 15.88
C ASP A 176 7.16 -7.91 15.30
N PHE A 177 7.74 -8.49 14.27
CA PHE A 177 8.98 -8.05 13.68
C PHE A 177 8.74 -7.29 12.38
N ASP A 178 7.85 -6.28 12.40
CA ASP A 178 7.66 -5.42 11.27
C ASP A 178 8.94 -4.62 11.00
N TRP A 179 9.36 -4.70 9.77
CA TRP A 179 10.54 -4.04 9.28
C TRP A 179 10.12 -3.01 8.22
N TRP A 180 10.66 -1.81 8.30
CA TRP A 180 10.36 -0.77 7.36
C TRP A 180 11.62 -0.31 6.64
N GLU A 181 11.56 -0.24 5.34
CA GLU A 181 12.54 0.37 4.46
C GLU A 181 11.90 1.61 3.85
N ILE A 182 12.62 2.73 3.93
CA ILE A 182 12.23 3.99 3.29
C ILE A 182 13.23 4.25 2.19
N LEU A 183 12.73 4.34 0.95
CA LEU A 183 13.55 4.53 -0.24
C LEU A 183 13.33 5.94 -0.77
N GLY A 184 14.40 6.71 -0.87
CA GLY A 184 14.36 8.11 -1.32
C GLY A 184 15.64 8.51 -2.03
N ASP A 185 15.76 9.82 -2.31
CA ASP A 185 16.93 10.42 -2.96
C ASP A 185 17.30 9.68 -4.26
N PHE A 186 16.29 9.34 -5.06
CA PHE A 186 16.46 8.65 -6.34
C PHE A 186 17.14 9.57 -7.35
N ASP A 187 18.17 9.05 -8.01
CA ASP A 187 18.86 9.68 -9.14
C ASP A 187 19.37 8.64 -10.13
N ASP A 188 20.11 9.06 -11.15
CA ASP A 188 20.65 8.17 -12.18
C ASP A 188 21.64 7.12 -11.64
N ASP A 189 22.31 7.41 -10.51
CA ASP A 189 23.32 6.55 -9.91
C ASP A 189 22.74 5.57 -8.87
N GLY A 190 21.56 5.87 -8.30
CA GLY A 190 20.95 5.02 -7.30
C GLY A 190 19.90 5.69 -6.41
N PHE A 191 19.83 5.24 -5.16
CA PHE A 191 18.85 5.68 -4.16
C PHE A 191 19.39 5.50 -2.74
N THR A 192 18.80 6.21 -1.78
CA THR A 192 19.07 5.98 -0.36
C THR A 192 18.06 4.99 0.20
N LEU A 193 18.54 3.91 0.83
CA LEU A 193 17.72 3.01 1.62
C LEU A 193 17.92 3.34 3.09
N PHE A 194 16.82 3.61 3.78
CA PHE A 194 16.76 3.88 5.21
C PHE A 194 16.01 2.74 5.89
N CYS A 195 16.74 1.98 6.69
CA CYS A 195 16.25 0.86 7.45
C CYS A 195 15.67 1.35 8.76
N SER A 196 14.39 1.11 9.01
CA SER A 196 13.67 1.79 10.06
C SER A 196 12.66 0.94 10.83
N ALA A 197 12.30 1.44 11.99
CA ALA A 197 11.16 0.97 12.77
C ALA A 197 10.26 2.15 13.13
N LYS A 198 8.98 1.86 13.34
CA LYS A 198 8.04 2.78 13.94
C LYS A 198 8.15 2.64 15.47
N PRO A 199 8.72 3.62 16.18
CA PRO A 199 8.95 3.49 17.61
C PRO A 199 7.65 3.67 18.41
N ASN A 200 7.59 3.05 19.59
CA ASN A 200 6.49 3.29 20.53
C ASN A 200 6.58 4.58 21.30
N PHE A 201 7.70 5.23 21.23
CA PHE A 201 7.98 6.45 21.96
C PHE A 201 7.68 7.64 21.07
N ALA A 202 6.95 8.61 21.59
CA ALA A 202 6.62 9.83 20.85
C ALA A 202 7.89 10.63 20.48
N ASP A 203 8.90 10.57 21.35
CA ASP A 203 10.18 11.24 21.17
C ASP A 203 11.30 10.46 21.82
N LEU A 204 12.24 9.96 21.01
CA LEU A 204 13.41 9.19 21.48
C LEU A 204 14.44 10.05 22.22
N SER A 205 14.43 11.37 22.02
CA SER A 205 15.36 12.27 22.71
C SER A 205 15.07 12.37 24.22
N ASN A 206 13.85 12.04 24.61
CA ASN A 206 13.36 12.11 25.99
C ASN A 206 13.43 10.77 26.76
N LEU A 207 14.03 9.72 26.17
CA LEU A 207 14.20 8.47 26.87
C LEU A 207 15.09 8.63 28.10
N SER A 208 14.58 8.19 29.26
CA SER A 208 15.29 8.17 30.53
C SER A 208 16.30 7.00 30.59
N ASP A 209 17.24 7.06 31.53
CA ASP A 209 18.17 5.94 31.77
C ASP A 209 17.42 4.66 32.18
N ASP A 210 16.27 4.78 32.83
CA ASP A 210 15.45 3.62 33.19
C ASP A 210 14.75 3.01 31.96
N ASP A 211 14.35 3.82 30.97
CA ASP A 211 13.84 3.32 29.69
C ASP A 211 14.91 2.48 28.97
N TYR A 212 16.15 2.96 28.91
CA TYR A 212 17.25 2.19 28.31
C TYR A 212 17.54 0.88 29.04
N LYS A 213 17.40 0.82 30.38
CA LYS A 213 17.51 -0.44 31.13
C LYS A 213 16.40 -1.41 30.77
N VAL A 214 15.15 -0.91 30.60
CA VAL A 214 14.01 -1.74 30.17
C VAL A 214 14.25 -2.28 28.77
N LEU A 215 14.65 -1.42 27.83
CA LEU A 215 14.94 -1.82 26.45
C LEU A 215 16.10 -2.82 26.36
N ALA A 216 17.18 -2.62 27.13
CA ALA A 216 18.30 -3.55 27.18
C ALA A 216 17.87 -4.92 27.72
N ARG A 217 17.06 -4.96 28.78
CA ARG A 217 16.50 -6.19 29.33
C ARG A 217 15.65 -6.95 28.32
N LYS A 218 14.88 -6.23 27.51
CA LYS A 218 14.08 -6.79 26.43
C LYS A 218 14.93 -7.57 25.41
N THR A 219 16.15 -7.10 25.08
CA THR A 219 17.05 -7.82 24.17
C THR A 219 17.47 -9.19 24.70
N VAL A 220 17.55 -9.33 26.02
CA VAL A 220 17.82 -10.62 26.70
C VAL A 220 16.59 -11.52 26.74
N GLU A 221 15.45 -10.96 27.16
CA GLU A 221 14.19 -11.71 27.36
C GLU A 221 13.63 -12.24 26.04
N GLU A 222 13.70 -11.46 24.98
CA GLU A 222 13.25 -11.82 23.63
C GLU A 222 14.32 -12.56 22.81
N LYS A 223 15.48 -12.86 23.41
CA LYS A 223 16.58 -13.64 22.82
C LYS A 223 17.05 -13.08 21.48
N TYR A 224 17.42 -11.78 21.47
CA TYR A 224 18.03 -11.17 20.30
C TYR A 224 19.44 -11.74 20.05
N ASP A 225 19.90 -11.73 18.81
CA ASP A 225 21.25 -12.17 18.45
C ASP A 225 22.32 -11.30 19.14
N ASN A 226 22.02 -10.02 19.32
CA ASN A 226 22.87 -9.06 20.03
C ASN A 226 22.18 -8.59 21.32
N VAL A 227 22.83 -8.82 22.44
CA VAL A 227 22.42 -8.32 23.74
C VAL A 227 23.17 -7.03 24.04
N PHE A 228 22.51 -6.08 24.68
CA PHE A 228 23.04 -4.76 24.99
C PHE A 228 23.01 -4.47 26.48
N THR A 229 24.02 -3.78 26.98
CA THR A 229 23.90 -2.97 28.18
C THR A 229 23.05 -1.71 27.91
N ALA A 230 22.54 -1.06 28.96
CA ALA A 230 21.77 0.18 28.80
C ALA A 230 22.59 1.29 28.11
N ASP A 231 23.88 1.43 28.43
CA ASP A 231 24.76 2.45 27.85
C ASP A 231 25.08 2.19 26.37
N GLU A 232 25.33 0.93 26.01
CA GLU A 232 25.52 0.53 24.61
C GLU A 232 24.28 0.81 23.79
N LEU A 233 23.10 0.42 24.31
CA LEU A 233 21.83 0.64 23.63
C LEU A 233 21.51 2.14 23.50
N LYS A 234 21.79 2.93 24.53
CA LYS A 234 21.65 4.38 24.52
C LYS A 234 22.53 5.01 23.44
N THR A 235 23.77 4.55 23.31
CA THR A 235 24.70 5.03 22.28
C THR A 235 24.20 4.68 20.89
N GLU A 236 23.75 3.47 20.66
CA GLU A 236 23.24 3.02 19.36
C GLU A 236 21.96 3.77 18.96
N ILE A 237 20.96 3.86 19.85
CA ILE A 237 19.67 4.52 19.58
C ILE A 237 19.88 6.02 19.28
N ARG A 238 20.78 6.68 20.00
CA ARG A 238 21.09 8.09 19.74
C ARG A 238 21.81 8.35 18.41
N SER A 239 22.35 7.32 17.79
CA SER A 239 22.95 7.40 16.45
C SER A 239 21.94 7.26 15.32
N PHE A 240 20.67 6.97 15.64
CA PHE A 240 19.62 6.83 14.63
C PHE A 240 19.06 8.19 14.24
N ASP A 241 18.75 8.30 12.96
CA ASP A 241 18.05 9.44 12.39
C ASP A 241 16.52 9.23 12.49
N THR A 242 15.76 10.33 12.39
CA THR A 242 14.31 10.31 12.33
C THR A 242 13.83 10.86 10.99
N ILE A 243 12.96 10.11 10.31
CA ILE A 243 12.28 10.53 9.09
C ILE A 243 10.79 10.64 9.37
N THR A 244 10.18 11.77 9.03
CA THR A 244 8.73 11.99 9.16
C THR A 244 8.06 11.79 7.82
N ILE A 245 7.09 10.89 7.76
CA ILE A 245 6.32 10.56 6.56
C ILE A 245 4.94 11.21 6.63
N ASN A 246 4.56 11.88 5.53
CA ASN A 246 3.29 12.58 5.38
C ASN A 246 2.67 12.30 4.01
N GLY A 247 1.34 12.48 3.92
CA GLY A 247 0.59 12.52 2.66
C GLY A 247 0.03 11.17 2.21
N LYS A 248 -0.51 11.16 0.99
CA LYS A 248 -1.22 10.01 0.44
C LYS A 248 -0.26 9.00 -0.17
N TYR A 249 -0.57 7.74 0.05
CA TYR A 249 0.16 6.60 -0.51
C TYR A 249 -0.80 5.54 -1.04
N ALA A 250 -0.43 4.95 -2.17
CA ALA A 250 -1.03 3.72 -2.67
C ALA A 250 -0.30 2.53 -2.05
N LYS A 251 -1.00 1.75 -1.25
CA LYS A 251 -0.47 0.58 -0.54
C LYS A 251 -0.82 -0.69 -1.30
N PHE A 252 0.18 -1.41 -1.72
CA PHE A 252 0.08 -2.73 -2.34
C PHE A 252 0.49 -3.79 -1.35
N VAL A 253 -0.16 -4.96 -1.39
CA VAL A 253 0.11 -6.06 -0.46
C VAL A 253 0.42 -7.32 -1.26
N SER A 254 1.55 -7.97 -0.98
CA SER A 254 1.91 -9.24 -1.60
C SER A 254 1.03 -10.40 -1.10
N LYS A 255 1.07 -11.53 -1.78
CA LYS A 255 0.57 -12.80 -1.23
C LYS A 255 1.43 -13.22 -0.04
N TYR A 256 0.87 -14.14 0.77
CA TYR A 256 1.64 -14.79 1.83
C TYR A 256 2.88 -15.51 1.28
N LYS A 257 3.99 -15.39 1.99
CA LYS A 257 5.18 -16.21 1.82
C LYS A 257 5.83 -16.42 3.20
N GLU A 258 6.37 -17.61 3.45
CA GLU A 258 7.05 -17.90 4.73
C GLU A 258 8.25 -16.98 4.96
N PHE A 259 8.99 -16.72 3.90
CA PHE A 259 10.05 -15.70 3.84
C PHE A 259 9.64 -14.62 2.85
N PRO A 260 9.02 -13.50 3.30
CA PRO A 260 8.48 -12.48 2.41
C PRO A 260 9.52 -11.86 1.47
N MET A 261 10.77 -11.75 1.91
CA MET A 261 11.86 -11.19 1.08
C MET A 261 12.13 -11.99 -0.19
N ASP A 262 11.79 -13.28 -0.24
CA ASP A 262 11.88 -14.09 -1.47
C ASP A 262 10.93 -13.57 -2.59
N LEU A 263 9.94 -12.74 -2.23
CA LEU A 263 9.02 -12.14 -3.18
C LEU A 263 9.40 -10.72 -3.58
N LEU A 264 10.43 -10.13 -2.96
CA LEU A 264 10.70 -8.70 -3.08
C LEU A 264 10.80 -8.24 -4.53
N ASP A 265 11.65 -8.89 -5.31
CA ASP A 265 11.91 -8.50 -6.70
C ASP A 265 10.68 -8.70 -7.59
N ASP A 266 10.03 -9.87 -7.52
CA ASP A 266 8.86 -10.17 -8.34
C ASP A 266 7.68 -9.26 -7.97
N PHE A 267 7.47 -9.03 -6.67
CA PHE A 267 6.39 -8.19 -6.18
C PHE A 267 6.60 -6.72 -6.57
N THR A 268 7.77 -6.15 -6.32
CA THR A 268 8.07 -4.76 -6.66
C THR A 268 8.05 -4.53 -8.17
N LYS A 269 8.65 -5.44 -8.95
CA LYS A 269 8.61 -5.39 -10.43
C LYS A 269 7.17 -5.44 -10.96
N SER A 270 6.31 -6.29 -10.38
CA SER A 270 4.91 -6.37 -10.81
C SER A 270 4.12 -5.11 -10.48
N VAL A 271 4.39 -4.46 -9.34
CA VAL A 271 3.77 -3.18 -8.99
C VAL A 271 4.25 -2.07 -9.92
N TYR A 272 5.56 -1.95 -10.14
CA TYR A 272 6.11 -0.91 -11.02
C TYR A 272 5.69 -1.07 -12.49
N ALA A 273 5.56 -2.29 -12.98
CA ALA A 273 5.10 -2.55 -14.35
C ALA A 273 3.68 -2.06 -14.61
N GLY A 274 2.83 -1.97 -13.57
CA GLY A 274 1.45 -1.49 -13.68
C GLY A 274 1.26 -0.02 -13.30
N ILE A 275 2.32 0.73 -13.02
CA ILE A 275 2.22 2.05 -12.37
C ILE A 275 1.40 3.06 -13.18
N ASP A 276 1.56 3.08 -14.50
CA ASP A 276 0.84 3.97 -15.40
C ASP A 276 -0.66 3.63 -15.54
N ASP A 277 -1.03 2.42 -15.15
CA ASP A 277 -2.37 1.85 -15.31
C ASP A 277 -3.22 1.96 -14.04
N TYR A 278 -2.63 2.30 -12.90
CA TYR A 278 -3.35 2.38 -11.62
C TYR A 278 -4.21 3.64 -11.47
N GLY A 279 -4.13 4.60 -12.40
CA GLY A 279 -4.98 5.79 -12.43
C GLY A 279 -4.65 6.84 -11.37
N PHE A 280 -3.49 6.79 -10.77
CA PHE A 280 -2.96 7.85 -9.91
C PHE A 280 -1.67 8.44 -10.49
N THR A 281 -1.35 9.66 -10.09
CA THR A 281 -0.06 10.28 -10.41
C THR A 281 0.89 10.08 -9.23
N ARG A 282 2.05 9.48 -9.49
CA ARG A 282 3.11 9.30 -8.49
C ARG A 282 3.68 10.66 -8.08
N ASP A 283 4.03 10.79 -6.81
CA ASP A 283 4.74 11.94 -6.28
C ASP A 283 6.21 11.56 -6.03
N GLU A 284 7.04 11.78 -7.04
CA GLU A 284 8.47 11.43 -7.02
C GLU A 284 9.31 12.26 -6.02
N THR A 285 8.72 13.29 -5.41
CA THR A 285 9.41 14.12 -4.40
C THR A 285 9.37 13.50 -3.01
N ARG A 286 8.58 12.47 -2.81
CA ARG A 286 8.44 11.77 -1.53
C ARG A 286 8.99 10.35 -1.61
N PRO A 287 9.49 9.82 -0.47
CA PRO A 287 10.06 8.48 -0.44
C PRO A 287 8.99 7.40 -0.61
N GLU A 288 9.38 6.27 -1.16
CA GLU A 288 8.63 5.02 -1.13
C GLU A 288 8.87 4.27 0.17
N LEU A 289 7.89 3.48 0.59
CA LEU A 289 8.04 2.68 1.78
C LEU A 289 7.80 1.20 1.45
N LEU A 290 8.66 0.35 1.96
CA LEU A 290 8.44 -1.09 1.99
C LEU A 290 8.30 -1.53 3.44
N ARG A 291 7.21 -2.22 3.76
CA ARG A 291 7.04 -2.89 5.04
C ARG A 291 7.14 -4.39 4.84
N VAL A 292 8.05 -5.00 5.56
CA VAL A 292 8.11 -6.44 5.68
C VAL A 292 7.33 -6.84 6.92
N HIS A 293 6.15 -7.41 6.75
CA HIS A 293 5.36 -7.94 7.86
C HIS A 293 5.90 -9.30 8.26
N TRP A 294 6.68 -9.31 9.34
CA TRP A 294 7.31 -10.51 9.89
C TRP A 294 6.75 -10.83 11.26
N CYS A 295 5.79 -11.73 11.32
CA CYS A 295 5.15 -12.14 12.56
C CYS A 295 5.71 -13.43 13.13
N LYS A 296 5.36 -13.73 14.40
CA LYS A 296 5.74 -14.96 15.09
C LYS A 296 5.28 -16.22 14.34
N ARG A 297 5.91 -17.36 14.63
CA ARG A 297 5.67 -18.64 13.93
C ARG A 297 4.20 -19.08 13.98
N GLU A 298 3.49 -18.79 15.06
CA GLU A 298 2.07 -19.11 15.24
C GLU A 298 1.18 -18.38 14.20
N ARG A 299 1.61 -17.22 13.73
CA ARG A 299 0.93 -16.40 12.73
C ARG A 299 1.65 -16.35 11.38
N ILE A 300 2.46 -17.36 11.07
CA ILE A 300 3.33 -17.39 9.89
C ILE A 300 2.59 -17.10 8.58
N LYS A 301 1.31 -17.48 8.47
CA LYS A 301 0.47 -17.23 7.28
C LYS A 301 0.08 -15.76 7.08
N GLU A 302 0.38 -14.90 8.05
CA GLU A 302 0.15 -13.45 7.95
C GLU A 302 1.36 -12.71 7.36
N ARG A 303 2.51 -13.39 7.19
CA ARG A 303 3.73 -12.77 6.65
C ARG A 303 3.55 -12.36 5.20
N HIS A 304 3.87 -11.11 4.88
CA HIS A 304 3.75 -10.52 3.54
C HIS A 304 4.61 -9.27 3.41
N LEU A 305 4.69 -8.75 2.19
CA LEU A 305 5.28 -7.44 1.89
C LEU A 305 4.16 -6.42 1.64
N GLU A 306 4.39 -5.19 2.07
CA GLU A 306 3.55 -4.05 1.73
C GLU A 306 4.42 -2.96 1.09
N LEU A 307 4.13 -2.61 -0.16
CA LEU A 307 4.79 -1.50 -0.86
C LEU A 307 3.86 -0.29 -0.87
N TYR A 308 4.40 0.85 -0.51
CA TYR A 308 3.68 2.12 -0.44
C TYR A 308 4.30 3.09 -1.43
N LEU A 309 3.57 3.43 -2.47
CA LEU A 309 3.98 4.41 -3.46
C LEU A 309 3.35 5.76 -3.14
N PRO A 310 4.14 6.84 -3.02
CA PRO A 310 3.61 8.18 -2.78
C PRO A 310 2.81 8.67 -3.99
N ILE A 311 1.64 9.25 -3.75
CA ILE A 311 0.72 9.74 -4.79
C ILE A 311 0.30 11.19 -4.54
N LYS A 312 0.04 11.94 -5.64
CA LYS A 312 -0.40 13.35 -5.58
C LYS A 312 -1.85 13.49 -5.12
#